data_01f7dfe66aa8c9edba182228342ec361
#
_entry.id   01f7dfe66aa8c9edba182228342ec361
#
_cell.length_a   1.000
_cell.length_b   1.000
_cell.length_c   1.000
_cell.angle_alpha   90.00
_cell.angle_beta   90.00
_cell.angle_gamma   90.00
#
_symmetry.space_group_name_H-M   'P 1'
#
loop_
_entity.id
_entity.type
_entity.pdbx_description
1 polymer ?
#
loop_
_entity_poly.entity_id
_entity_poly.type
_entity_poly.pdbx_seq_one_letter_code
_entity_poly.pdbx_strand_id
1 'polypeptide(L)'
;MSGITIGGLAKAAGVNVETIRFYQRIGLIQAPQRPLRGVRRYSDEDVSRLRFIKRAQELGFVLAEIRTLLRLEDPQSCSAARALATQKLSIVESRLNDLARMRGTLKELIVRCDRRRGKVACPIIETLAGRDGSA
;
A
#
# COMPACT_ATOMS: atom_id res chain seq x y z
N MET A 1 -29.12 0.66 18.32
CA MET A 1 -28.30 -0.12 17.39
C MET A 1 -27.12 -0.72 18.10
N SER A 2 -27.01 -2.01 17.97
CA SER A 2 -25.89 -2.71 18.56
C SER A 2 -24.64 -2.49 17.69
N GLY A 3 -23.64 -1.84 18.25
CA GLY A 3 -22.34 -1.76 17.61
C GLY A 3 -21.61 -3.09 17.68
N ILE A 4 -20.50 -3.17 16.98
CA ILE A 4 -19.65 -4.36 16.99
C ILE A 4 -18.40 -4.11 17.84
N THR A 5 -17.78 -5.19 18.29
CA THR A 5 -16.51 -5.10 19.04
C THR A 5 -15.36 -4.80 18.09
N ILE A 6 -14.21 -4.47 18.65
CA ILE A 6 -12.99 -4.23 17.84
C ILE A 6 -12.65 -5.49 17.02
N GLY A 7 -12.84 -6.69 17.60
CA GLY A 7 -12.63 -7.94 16.86
C GLY A 7 -13.59 -8.09 15.69
N GLY A 8 -14.86 -7.75 15.91
CA GLY A 8 -15.87 -7.75 14.84
C GLY A 8 -15.55 -6.73 13.76
N LEU A 9 -15.11 -5.55 14.16
CA LEU A 9 -14.69 -4.50 13.23
C LEU A 9 -13.50 -4.97 12.36
N ALA A 10 -12.51 -5.58 12.98
CA ALA A 10 -11.34 -6.10 12.28
C ALA A 10 -11.75 -7.13 11.22
N LYS A 11 -12.65 -8.04 11.61
CA LYS A 11 -13.15 -9.07 10.70
C LYS A 11 -13.94 -8.45 9.54
N ALA A 12 -14.83 -7.50 9.84
CA ALA A 12 -15.67 -6.86 8.83
C ALA A 12 -14.85 -6.06 7.82
N ALA A 13 -13.77 -5.42 8.27
CA ALA A 13 -12.91 -4.60 7.40
C ALA A 13 -11.75 -5.38 6.79
N GLY A 14 -11.51 -6.62 7.21
CA GLY A 14 -10.43 -7.43 6.68
C GLY A 14 -9.05 -6.98 7.13
N VAL A 15 -8.95 -6.46 8.35
CA VAL A 15 -7.68 -6.03 8.96
C VAL A 15 -7.54 -6.69 10.33
N ASN A 16 -6.37 -6.59 10.95
CA ASN A 16 -6.22 -7.11 12.31
C ASN A 16 -6.46 -6.01 13.35
N VAL A 17 -6.65 -6.41 14.59
CA VAL A 17 -6.95 -5.50 15.70
C VAL A 17 -5.81 -4.51 15.92
N GLU A 18 -4.57 -4.94 15.78
CA GLU A 18 -3.41 -4.07 15.97
C GLU A 18 -3.39 -2.94 14.94
N THR A 19 -3.80 -3.22 13.71
CA THR A 19 -3.92 -2.21 12.67
C THR A 19 -4.93 -1.13 13.07
N ILE A 20 -6.08 -1.55 13.61
CA ILE A 20 -7.10 -0.61 14.08
C ILE A 20 -6.55 0.26 15.19
N ARG A 21 -5.87 -0.34 16.16
CA ARG A 21 -5.27 0.39 17.27
C ARG A 21 -4.22 1.40 16.80
N PHE A 22 -3.42 1.01 15.80
CA PHE A 22 -2.45 1.90 15.19
C PHE A 22 -3.14 3.11 14.56
N TYR A 23 -4.21 2.88 13.79
CA TYR A 23 -4.95 3.98 13.16
C TYR A 23 -5.60 4.90 14.19
N GLN A 24 -6.02 4.35 15.32
CA GLN A 24 -6.54 5.16 16.43
C GLN A 24 -5.45 6.03 17.03
N ARG A 25 -4.25 5.48 17.23
CA ARG A 25 -3.13 6.23 17.79
C ARG A 25 -2.73 7.41 16.91
N ILE A 26 -2.77 7.25 15.59
CA ILE A 26 -2.38 8.32 14.67
C ILE A 26 -3.56 9.20 14.27
N GLY A 27 -4.74 8.96 14.81
CA GLY A 27 -5.91 9.82 14.61
C GLY A 27 -6.65 9.62 13.30
N LEU A 28 -6.41 8.53 12.57
CA LEU A 28 -7.18 8.21 11.36
C LEU A 28 -8.58 7.71 11.70
N ILE A 29 -8.71 7.04 12.83
CA ILE A 29 -9.96 6.50 13.32
C ILE A 29 -10.11 6.92 14.76
N GLN A 30 -11.32 7.32 15.16
CA GLN A 30 -11.59 7.64 16.54
C GLN A 30 -11.94 6.39 17.32
N ALA A 31 -11.37 6.27 18.51
CA ALA A 31 -11.80 5.25 19.44
C ALA A 31 -13.17 5.65 20.00
N PRO A 32 -14.16 4.76 20.01
CA PRO A 32 -15.46 5.09 20.60
C PRO A 32 -15.30 5.29 22.10
N GLN A 33 -16.20 6.06 22.67
CA GLN A 33 -16.22 6.27 24.12
C GLN A 33 -16.46 4.93 24.79
N ARG A 34 -15.69 4.69 25.85
CA ARG A 34 -15.86 3.49 26.64
C ARG A 34 -17.17 3.61 27.44
N PRO A 35 -18.11 2.69 27.27
CA PRO A 35 -19.34 2.73 28.06
C PRO A 35 -19.01 2.47 29.54
N LEU A 36 -19.90 2.91 30.43
CA LEU A 36 -19.75 2.67 31.86
C LEU A 36 -19.65 1.18 32.17
N ARG A 37 -20.32 0.36 31.37
CA ARG A 37 -20.26 -1.10 31.50
C ARG A 37 -20.07 -1.71 30.12
N GLY A 38 -19.21 -2.73 30.03
CA GLY A 38 -19.01 -3.49 28.81
C GLY A 38 -17.86 -2.98 27.98
N VAL A 39 -17.82 -3.42 26.74
CA VAL A 39 -16.74 -3.12 25.79
C VAL A 39 -17.14 -1.98 24.87
N ARG A 40 -16.11 -1.35 24.27
CA ARG A 40 -16.34 -0.33 23.27
C ARG A 40 -17.03 -0.91 22.06
N ARG A 41 -17.95 -0.14 21.50
CA ARG A 41 -18.71 -0.55 20.32
C ARG A 41 -18.39 0.36 19.15
N TYR A 42 -18.24 -0.23 17.99
CA TYR A 42 -17.93 0.47 16.75
C TYR A 42 -19.15 0.45 15.83
N SER A 43 -19.26 1.48 15.00
CA SER A 43 -20.41 1.65 14.10
C SER A 43 -20.12 1.17 12.69
N ASP A 44 -21.19 1.15 11.87
CA ASP A 44 -21.03 0.86 10.44
C ASP A 44 -20.18 1.90 9.73
N GLU A 45 -20.19 3.15 10.22
CA GLU A 45 -19.31 4.20 9.69
C GLU A 45 -17.85 3.85 9.93
N ASP A 46 -17.53 3.26 11.07
CA ASP A 46 -16.16 2.83 11.37
C ASP A 46 -15.71 1.74 10.39
N VAL A 47 -16.61 0.81 10.07
CA VAL A 47 -16.33 -0.23 9.07
C VAL A 47 -16.05 0.41 7.71
N SER A 48 -16.90 1.33 7.28
CA SER A 48 -16.73 2.03 6.00
C SER A 48 -15.43 2.81 5.95
N ARG A 49 -15.08 3.49 7.04
CA ARG A 49 -13.85 4.26 7.13
C ARG A 49 -12.61 3.38 7.04
N LEU A 50 -12.62 2.24 7.74
CA LEU A 50 -11.53 1.28 7.65
C LEU A 50 -11.38 0.70 6.26
N ARG A 51 -12.49 0.37 5.61
CA ARG A 51 -12.46 -0.12 4.24
C ARG A 51 -11.90 0.92 3.28
N PHE A 52 -12.26 2.17 3.48
CA PHE A 52 -11.73 3.29 2.71
C PHE A 52 -10.21 3.35 2.85
N ILE A 53 -9.72 3.32 4.08
CA ILE A 53 -8.28 3.38 4.35
C ILE A 53 -7.56 2.21 3.67
N LYS A 54 -8.09 1.02 3.82
CA LYS A 54 -7.50 -0.17 3.23
C LYS A 54 -7.43 -0.10 1.72
N ARG A 55 -8.53 0.31 1.07
CA ARG A 55 -8.56 0.43 -0.39
C ARG A 55 -7.60 1.50 -0.89
N ALA A 56 -7.52 2.61 -0.18
CA ALA A 56 -6.59 3.68 -0.55
C ALA A 56 -5.14 3.20 -0.46
N GLN A 57 -4.80 2.44 0.58
CA GLN A 57 -3.46 1.87 0.71
C GLN A 57 -3.15 0.88 -0.42
N GLU A 58 -4.13 0.10 -0.83
CA GLU A 58 -3.98 -0.83 -1.95
C GLU A 58 -3.69 -0.09 -3.27
N LEU A 59 -4.18 1.13 -3.41
CA LEU A 59 -3.91 1.99 -4.56
C LEU A 59 -2.58 2.73 -4.44
N GLY A 60 -1.86 2.53 -3.34
CA GLY A 60 -0.55 3.13 -3.14
C GLY A 60 -0.55 4.47 -2.43
N PHE A 61 -1.70 4.94 -1.93
CA PHE A 61 -1.74 6.15 -1.12
C PHE A 61 -1.08 5.90 0.23
N VAL A 62 -0.28 6.86 0.68
CA VAL A 62 0.32 6.80 2.02
C VAL A 62 -0.64 7.40 3.04
N LEU A 63 -0.41 7.12 4.32
CA LEU A 63 -1.35 7.50 5.38
C LEU A 63 -1.63 8.99 5.44
N ALA A 64 -0.62 9.84 5.18
CA ALA A 64 -0.81 11.29 5.15
C ALA A 64 -1.79 11.71 4.04
N GLU A 65 -1.68 11.08 2.87
CA GLU A 65 -2.59 11.33 1.74
C GLU A 65 -3.99 10.83 2.05
N ILE A 66 -4.09 9.68 2.70
CA ILE A 66 -5.38 9.11 3.09
C ILE A 66 -6.07 10.03 4.09
N ARG A 67 -5.32 10.60 5.03
CA ARG A 67 -5.86 11.57 5.97
C ARG A 67 -6.49 12.76 5.23
N THR A 68 -5.81 13.26 4.21
CA THR A 68 -6.34 14.34 3.36
C THR A 68 -7.61 13.90 2.66
N LEU A 69 -7.59 12.71 2.04
CA LEU A 69 -8.77 12.17 1.34
C LEU A 69 -9.98 12.02 2.27
N LEU A 70 -9.75 11.59 3.50
CA LEU A 70 -10.83 11.42 4.48
C LEU A 70 -11.47 12.75 4.90
N ARG A 71 -10.78 13.87 4.72
CA ARG A 71 -11.31 15.19 5.02
C ARG A 71 -12.09 15.80 3.87
N LEU A 72 -12.04 15.19 2.68
CA LEU A 72 -12.72 15.68 1.49
C LEU A 72 -14.15 15.15 1.47
N GLU A 73 -15.04 15.77 2.22
CA GLU A 73 -16.43 15.33 2.35
C GLU A 73 -17.36 16.08 1.40
N ASP A 74 -16.91 17.19 0.84
CA ASP A 74 -17.67 18.02 -0.05
C ASP A 74 -17.68 17.42 -1.46
N PRO A 75 -18.83 17.37 -2.16
CA PRO A 75 -18.85 16.95 -3.56
C PRO A 75 -17.91 17.74 -4.46
N GLN A 76 -17.63 19.00 -4.11
CA GLN A 76 -16.67 19.83 -4.86
C GLN A 76 -15.22 19.43 -4.63
N SER A 77 -14.97 18.57 -3.65
CA SER A 77 -13.62 18.09 -3.36
C SER A 77 -13.10 17.10 -4.38
N CYS A 78 -13.91 16.74 -5.37
CA CYS A 78 -13.51 15.81 -6.42
C CYS A 78 -12.24 16.28 -7.16
N SER A 79 -12.09 17.60 -7.35
CA SER A 79 -10.90 18.11 -8.03
C SER A 79 -9.63 17.92 -7.19
N ALA A 80 -9.74 18.07 -5.87
CA ALA A 80 -8.61 17.83 -4.97
C ALA A 80 -8.25 16.34 -4.93
N ALA A 81 -9.26 15.47 -4.88
CA ALA A 81 -9.05 14.02 -4.93
C ALA A 81 -8.41 13.61 -6.27
N ARG A 82 -8.87 14.21 -7.37
CA ARG A 82 -8.31 13.96 -8.69
C ARG A 82 -6.85 14.37 -8.77
N ALA A 83 -6.49 15.49 -8.17
CA ALA A 83 -5.10 15.95 -8.15
C ALA A 83 -4.19 14.94 -7.43
N LEU A 84 -4.63 14.43 -6.27
CA LEU A 84 -3.89 13.41 -5.54
C LEU A 84 -3.76 12.11 -6.35
N ALA A 85 -4.84 11.69 -6.99
CA ALA A 85 -4.83 10.49 -7.82
C ALA A 85 -3.91 10.65 -9.03
N THR A 86 -3.90 11.84 -9.65
CA THR A 86 -3.03 12.12 -10.78
C THR A 86 -1.56 12.05 -10.39
N GLN A 87 -1.20 12.61 -9.24
CA GLN A 87 0.16 12.50 -8.72
C GLN A 87 0.54 11.05 -8.47
N LYS A 88 -0.35 10.28 -7.86
CA LYS A 88 -0.10 8.88 -7.56
C LYS A 88 0.07 8.07 -8.84
N LEU A 89 -0.76 8.32 -9.84
CA LEU A 89 -0.66 7.66 -11.14
C LEU A 89 0.70 7.91 -11.78
N SER A 90 1.18 9.16 -11.75
CA SER A 90 2.50 9.50 -12.29
C SER A 90 3.62 8.69 -11.63
N ILE A 91 3.56 8.54 -10.30
CA ILE A 91 4.55 7.74 -9.56
C ILE A 91 4.46 6.27 -9.95
N VAL A 92 3.25 5.74 -10.06
CA VAL A 92 3.03 4.34 -10.44
C VAL A 92 3.58 4.08 -11.85
N GLU A 93 3.30 4.97 -12.79
CA GLU A 93 3.78 4.81 -14.16
C GLU A 93 5.31 4.84 -14.23
N SER A 94 5.94 5.73 -13.44
CA SER A 94 7.40 5.78 -13.36
C SER A 94 7.96 4.46 -12.82
N ARG A 95 7.34 3.89 -11.80
CA ARG A 95 7.76 2.61 -11.23
C ARG A 95 7.53 1.45 -12.18
N LEU A 96 6.45 1.49 -12.96
CA LEU A 96 6.22 0.48 -13.99
C LEU A 96 7.34 0.47 -15.02
N ASN A 97 7.78 1.66 -15.44
CA ASN A 97 8.91 1.77 -16.36
C ASN A 97 10.19 1.22 -15.75
N ASP A 98 10.44 1.53 -14.46
CA ASP A 98 11.60 1.00 -13.75
C ASP A 98 11.57 -0.52 -13.68
N LEU A 99 10.41 -1.07 -13.33
CA LEU A 99 10.23 -2.52 -13.25
C LEU A 99 10.40 -3.18 -14.62
N ALA A 100 9.91 -2.53 -15.68
CA ALA A 100 10.10 -3.04 -17.04
C ALA A 100 11.57 -3.13 -17.41
N ARG A 101 12.37 -2.11 -17.04
CA ARG A 101 13.82 -2.14 -17.26
C ARG A 101 14.49 -3.25 -16.45
N MET A 102 14.12 -3.39 -15.19
CA MET A 102 14.66 -4.45 -14.35
C MET A 102 14.35 -5.82 -14.93
N ARG A 103 13.10 -6.00 -15.38
CA ARG A 103 12.65 -7.25 -16.02
C ARG A 103 13.48 -7.55 -17.25
N GLY A 104 13.69 -6.56 -18.10
CA GLY A 104 14.49 -6.74 -19.31
C GLY A 104 15.92 -7.13 -19.00
N THR A 105 16.54 -6.46 -18.04
CA THR A 105 17.90 -6.77 -17.63
C THR A 105 18.01 -8.19 -17.06
N LEU A 106 17.07 -8.57 -16.20
CA LEU A 106 17.08 -9.91 -15.62
C LEU A 106 16.88 -11.00 -16.67
N LYS A 107 15.96 -10.79 -17.62
CA LYS A 107 15.74 -11.73 -18.70
C LYS A 107 17.00 -11.91 -19.56
N GLU A 108 17.66 -10.80 -19.87
CA GLU A 108 18.90 -10.84 -20.64
C GLU A 108 20.00 -11.61 -19.90
N LEU A 109 20.15 -11.34 -18.61
CA LEU A 109 21.14 -12.04 -17.79
C LEU A 109 20.87 -13.54 -17.71
N ILE A 110 19.60 -13.92 -17.59
CA ILE A 110 19.21 -15.33 -17.56
C ILE A 110 19.53 -16.01 -18.88
N VAL A 111 19.21 -15.36 -20.01
CA VAL A 111 19.52 -15.89 -21.34
C VAL A 111 21.02 -16.09 -21.51
N ARG A 112 21.82 -15.11 -21.09
CA ARG A 112 23.29 -15.22 -21.14
C ARG A 112 23.80 -16.38 -20.29
N CYS A 113 23.19 -16.58 -19.13
CA CYS A 113 23.52 -17.69 -18.25
C CYS A 113 23.18 -19.02 -18.90
N ASP A 114 22.01 -19.12 -19.55
CA ASP A 114 21.58 -20.35 -20.24
C ASP A 114 22.49 -20.70 -21.43
N ARG A 115 23.02 -19.68 -22.10
CA ARG A 115 23.93 -19.86 -23.24
C ARG A 115 25.37 -20.18 -22.84
N ARG A 116 25.67 -20.01 -21.55
CA ARG A 116 27.00 -20.29 -21.05
C ARG A 116 27.32 -21.76 -21.18
N ARG A 117 28.51 -22.08 -21.71
CA ARG A 117 28.99 -23.44 -21.83
C ARG A 117 30.34 -23.57 -21.15
N GLY A 118 30.56 -24.71 -20.49
CA GLY A 118 31.84 -24.99 -19.88
C GLY A 118 32.10 -24.24 -18.61
N LYS A 119 33.34 -23.87 -18.38
CA LYS A 119 33.81 -23.28 -17.12
C LYS A 119 33.87 -21.77 -17.12
N VAL A 120 33.06 -21.14 -17.94
CA VAL A 120 33.00 -19.67 -17.99
C VAL A 120 32.34 -19.16 -16.71
N ALA A 121 32.81 -18.04 -16.20
CA ALA A 121 32.21 -17.41 -15.02
C ALA A 121 30.75 -17.06 -15.27
N CYS A 122 29.94 -17.10 -14.21
CA CYS A 122 28.51 -16.82 -14.30
C CYS A 122 28.27 -15.38 -14.77
N PRO A 123 27.56 -15.15 -15.88
CA PRO A 123 27.33 -13.79 -16.39
C PRO A 123 26.60 -12.90 -15.38
N ILE A 124 25.69 -13.45 -14.60
CA ILE A 124 24.95 -12.70 -13.61
C ILE A 124 25.89 -12.18 -12.52
N ILE A 125 26.71 -13.07 -12.00
CA ILE A 125 27.67 -12.71 -10.94
C ILE A 125 28.70 -11.72 -11.46
N GLU A 126 29.22 -11.92 -12.66
CA GLU A 126 30.20 -11.03 -13.27
C GLU A 126 29.62 -9.63 -13.51
N THR A 127 28.38 -9.55 -14.00
CA THR A 127 27.72 -8.28 -14.21
C THR A 127 27.52 -7.54 -12.89
N LEU A 128 27.02 -8.23 -11.87
CA LEU A 128 26.78 -7.61 -10.55
C LEU A 128 28.08 -7.22 -9.86
N ALA A 129 29.17 -7.94 -10.14
CA ALA A 129 30.50 -7.60 -9.60
C ALA A 129 31.22 -6.51 -10.40
N GLY A 130 30.63 -6.07 -11.53
CA GLY A 130 31.27 -5.05 -12.37
C GLY A 130 32.44 -5.57 -13.20
N ARG A 131 32.51 -6.89 -13.42
CA ARG A 131 33.60 -7.54 -14.14
C ARG A 131 33.24 -8.02 -15.52
N ASP A 132 32.06 -7.63 -16.01
CA ASP A 132 31.53 -8.13 -17.29
C ASP A 132 32.03 -7.32 -18.50
N GLY A 133 32.85 -6.32 -18.25
CA GLY A 133 33.38 -5.47 -19.33
C GLY A 133 32.41 -4.39 -19.76
N SER A 134 31.21 -4.31 -19.21
CA SER A 134 30.28 -3.22 -19.47
C SER A 134 30.61 -2.06 -18.52
N ALA A 135 30.83 -0.93 -19.10
CA ALA A 135 31.17 0.27 -18.36
C ALA A 135 29.96 0.81 -17.56
#